data_7ae26aedf7d4912f4767ff5754787806
#
_entry.id   7ae26aedf7d4912f4767ff5754787806
#
_cell.length_a   1.000
_cell.length_b   1.000
_cell.length_c   1.000
_cell.angle_alpha   90.00
_cell.angle_beta   90.00
_cell.angle_gamma   90.00
#
_symmetry.space_group_name_H-M   'P 1'
#
loop_
_entity.id
_entity.type
_entity.pdbx_description
1 polymer ?
#
loop_
_entity_poly.entity_id
_entity_poly.type
_entity_poly.pdbx_seq_one_letter_code
_entity_poly.pdbx_strand_id
1 'polypeptide(L)'
;MNARLRWFAQPLTALTLAVGLVAAAHAAVTVAPPPPLTNKAYIVMDFDSGRVLAESNADQPLPPASMTKMMTSYIVEQALKSGRLKPTDPVHVSEYAWCRGTSAESCMYLPLNSSASVIDMLRGIIIQSGNDASKAVAEHLAGNEPAFATLMNNEAQRLGMKNSHFMNATGLPDPAHKASARDLATLARHHP
;
A
#
# COMPACT_ATOMS: atom_id res chain seq x y z
N MET A 1 72.78 31.24 -63.36
CA MET A 1 72.43 29.84 -63.12
C MET A 1 71.45 29.82 -61.96
N ASN A 2 70.15 29.83 -62.23
CA ASN A 2 69.07 29.98 -61.20
C ASN A 2 68.24 28.73 -61.21
N ALA A 3 68.40 27.88 -60.21
CA ALA A 3 67.54 26.72 -60.00
C ALA A 3 66.29 27.14 -59.21
N ARG A 4 65.12 27.09 -59.82
CA ARG A 4 63.82 27.35 -59.17
C ARG A 4 63.31 26.07 -58.52
N LEU A 5 63.19 26.09 -57.17
CA LEU A 5 62.60 25.04 -56.36
C LEU A 5 61.08 25.14 -56.48
N ARG A 6 60.44 24.10 -57.08
CA ARG A 6 58.99 23.98 -57.16
C ARG A 6 58.50 23.23 -55.94
N TRP A 7 57.71 23.90 -55.11
CA TRP A 7 56.97 23.30 -54.00
C TRP A 7 55.71 22.65 -54.55
N PHE A 8 55.60 21.32 -54.37
CA PHE A 8 54.36 20.61 -54.62
C PHE A 8 53.48 20.70 -53.39
N ALA A 9 52.39 21.43 -53.49
CA ALA A 9 51.30 21.42 -52.52
C ALA A 9 50.45 20.17 -52.72
N GLN A 10 50.45 19.31 -51.74
CA GLN A 10 49.53 18.18 -51.69
C GLN A 10 48.23 18.63 -51.05
N PRO A 11 47.03 18.27 -51.58
CA PRO A 11 45.75 18.58 -50.93
C PRO A 11 45.54 17.56 -49.81
N LEU A 12 45.35 18.09 -48.58
CA LEU A 12 44.84 17.30 -47.42
C LEU A 12 43.38 16.94 -47.71
N THR A 13 43.12 15.67 -48.03
CA THR A 13 41.77 15.10 -48.05
C THR A 13 41.28 14.98 -46.62
N ALA A 14 40.37 15.86 -46.20
CA ALA A 14 39.65 15.78 -44.93
C ALA A 14 38.67 14.61 -44.98
N LEU A 15 39.00 13.53 -44.29
CA LEU A 15 38.11 12.39 -44.04
C LEU A 15 37.11 12.76 -42.95
N THR A 16 35.93 13.24 -43.33
CA THR A 16 34.81 13.47 -42.38
C THR A 16 34.22 12.13 -41.94
N LEU A 17 34.55 11.75 -40.72
CA LEU A 17 33.94 10.60 -40.05
C LEU A 17 32.49 10.95 -39.65
N ALA A 18 31.51 10.50 -40.41
CA ALA A 18 30.09 10.60 -40.06
C ALA A 18 29.78 9.57 -38.97
N VAL A 19 29.80 10.04 -37.71
CA VAL A 19 29.29 9.26 -36.55
C VAL A 19 27.78 9.22 -36.66
N GLY A 20 27.23 8.14 -37.23
CA GLY A 20 25.78 7.87 -37.22
C GLY A 20 25.30 7.62 -35.82
N LEU A 21 24.57 8.58 -35.20
CA LEU A 21 23.80 8.38 -34.01
C LEU A 21 22.66 7.39 -34.33
N VAL A 22 22.83 6.10 -33.99
CA VAL A 22 21.73 5.14 -33.98
C VAL A 22 20.91 5.46 -32.75
N ALA A 23 19.88 6.30 -32.90
CA ALA A 23 18.83 6.44 -31.90
C ALA A 23 18.09 5.10 -31.81
N ALA A 24 18.39 4.32 -30.77
CA ALA A 24 17.61 3.13 -30.43
C ALA A 24 16.19 3.62 -30.06
N ALA A 25 15.28 3.54 -31.02
CA ALA A 25 13.86 3.73 -30.77
C ALA A 25 13.42 2.60 -29.84
N HIS A 26 13.33 2.89 -28.55
CA HIS A 26 12.63 2.00 -27.63
C HIS A 26 11.16 2.02 -28.03
N ALA A 27 10.75 0.99 -28.77
CA ALA A 27 9.33 0.77 -29.02
C ALA A 27 8.64 0.65 -27.67
N ALA A 28 7.87 1.66 -27.29
CA ALA A 28 7.03 1.60 -26.11
C ALA A 28 6.10 0.40 -26.31
N VAL A 29 6.24 -0.62 -25.46
CA VAL A 29 5.31 -1.73 -25.43
C VAL A 29 3.95 -1.14 -25.09
N THR A 30 3.07 -1.06 -26.06
CA THR A 30 1.69 -0.62 -25.85
C THR A 30 1.00 -1.69 -25.01
N VAL A 31 0.88 -1.42 -23.70
CA VAL A 31 0.07 -2.26 -22.82
C VAL A 31 -1.39 -2.09 -23.27
N ALA A 32 -2.06 -3.21 -23.58
CA ALA A 32 -3.46 -3.19 -23.94
C ALA A 32 -4.27 -2.50 -22.82
N PRO A 33 -5.27 -1.66 -23.16
CA PRO A 33 -6.10 -1.05 -22.13
C PRO A 33 -6.79 -2.14 -21.30
N PRO A 34 -6.99 -1.89 -19.99
CA PRO A 34 -7.70 -2.85 -19.15
C PRO A 34 -9.13 -3.06 -19.66
N PRO A 35 -9.72 -4.24 -19.45
CA PRO A 35 -11.12 -4.47 -19.79
C PRO A 35 -12.00 -3.47 -19.04
N PRO A 36 -13.19 -3.13 -19.57
CA PRO A 36 -14.13 -2.24 -18.87
C PRO A 36 -14.53 -2.87 -17.54
N LEU A 37 -14.27 -2.16 -16.44
CA LEU A 37 -14.60 -2.58 -15.08
C LEU A 37 -15.76 -1.73 -14.55
N THR A 38 -16.64 -2.35 -13.77
CA THR A 38 -17.76 -1.67 -13.11
C THR A 38 -17.40 -1.01 -11.77
N ASN A 39 -16.14 -1.13 -11.35
CA ASN A 39 -15.62 -0.54 -10.13
C ASN A 39 -15.66 1.00 -10.18
N LYS A 40 -15.94 1.63 -9.04
CA LYS A 40 -15.88 3.10 -8.90
C LYS A 40 -14.45 3.63 -9.01
N ALA A 41 -13.47 2.87 -8.49
CA ALA A 41 -12.05 3.18 -8.57
C ALA A 41 -11.22 1.89 -8.56
N TYR A 42 -10.07 1.91 -9.22
CA TYR A 42 -9.08 0.83 -9.13
C TYR A 42 -7.69 1.36 -9.45
N ILE A 43 -6.69 0.60 -9.05
CA ILE A 43 -5.30 0.75 -9.44
C ILE A 43 -4.65 -0.63 -9.58
N VAL A 44 -3.81 -0.79 -10.58
CA VAL A 44 -2.87 -1.92 -10.72
C VAL A 44 -1.48 -1.34 -10.72
N MET A 45 -0.67 -1.77 -9.78
CA MET A 45 0.66 -1.24 -9.56
C MET A 45 1.67 -2.39 -9.50
N ASP A 46 2.80 -2.22 -10.16
CA ASP A 46 3.94 -3.12 -9.99
C ASP A 46 4.50 -2.98 -8.57
N PHE A 47 4.60 -4.08 -7.85
CA PHE A 47 4.96 -4.08 -6.43
C PHE A 47 6.37 -3.52 -6.19
N ASP A 48 7.34 -3.96 -6.98
CA ASP A 48 8.75 -3.62 -6.77
C ASP A 48 9.06 -2.18 -7.17
N SER A 49 8.69 -1.78 -8.38
CA SER A 49 9.00 -0.45 -8.92
C SER A 49 8.01 0.64 -8.48
N GLY A 50 6.80 0.28 -8.06
CA GLY A 50 5.71 1.23 -7.81
C GLY A 50 5.10 1.82 -9.08
N ARG A 51 5.46 1.30 -10.26
CA ARG A 51 4.92 1.79 -11.53
C ARG A 51 3.43 1.44 -11.64
N VAL A 52 2.61 2.44 -11.90
CA VAL A 52 1.19 2.23 -12.20
C VAL A 52 1.06 1.63 -13.59
N LEU A 53 0.38 0.51 -13.69
CA LEU A 53 0.12 -0.23 -14.93
C LEU A 53 -1.26 0.11 -15.49
N ALA A 54 -2.26 0.30 -14.62
CA ALA A 54 -3.61 0.72 -14.97
C ALA A 54 -4.29 1.37 -13.76
N GLU A 55 -5.11 2.37 -13.99
CA GLU A 55 -5.90 3.01 -12.94
C GLU A 55 -7.14 3.69 -13.47
N SER A 56 -8.13 3.87 -12.61
CA SER A 56 -9.29 4.73 -12.82
C SER A 56 -9.73 5.29 -11.49
N ASN A 57 -9.92 6.62 -11.41
CA ASN A 57 -10.33 7.32 -10.19
C ASN A 57 -9.51 6.93 -8.94
N ALA A 58 -8.22 6.57 -9.12
CA ALA A 58 -7.40 5.95 -8.08
C ALA A 58 -7.23 6.82 -6.83
N ASP A 59 -7.36 8.13 -6.96
CA ASP A 59 -7.26 9.10 -5.85
C ASP A 59 -8.61 9.45 -5.21
N GLN A 60 -9.72 8.90 -5.72
CA GLN A 60 -11.06 9.16 -5.18
C GLN A 60 -11.20 8.55 -3.78
N PRO A 61 -11.53 9.34 -2.73
CA PRO A 61 -11.82 8.81 -1.41
C PRO A 61 -13.15 8.05 -1.41
N LEU A 62 -13.11 6.78 -1.08
CA LEU A 62 -14.27 5.88 -1.03
C LEU A 62 -14.31 5.15 0.32
N PRO A 63 -15.47 4.67 0.79
CA PRO A 63 -15.53 3.78 1.94
C PRO A 63 -14.73 2.50 1.66
N PRO A 64 -13.64 2.22 2.42
CA PRO A 64 -12.77 1.08 2.13
C PRO A 64 -13.33 -0.26 2.61
N ALA A 65 -14.35 -0.26 3.44
CA ALA A 65 -14.85 -1.45 4.12
C ALA A 65 -13.70 -2.23 4.78
N SER A 66 -13.68 -3.55 4.70
CA SER A 66 -12.66 -4.39 5.34
C SER A 66 -11.23 -4.22 4.80
N MET A 67 -11.02 -3.50 3.69
CA MET A 67 -9.65 -3.11 3.29
C MET A 67 -8.98 -2.20 4.33
N THR A 68 -9.74 -1.58 5.23
CA THR A 68 -9.23 -0.90 6.43
C THR A 68 -8.28 -1.78 7.25
N LYS A 69 -8.56 -3.09 7.32
CA LYS A 69 -7.78 -4.04 8.12
C LYS A 69 -6.34 -4.25 7.61
N MET A 70 -6.05 -3.79 6.40
CA MET A 70 -4.65 -3.68 5.94
C MET A 70 -3.86 -2.70 6.84
N MET A 71 -4.46 -1.55 7.20
CA MET A 71 -3.81 -0.62 8.13
C MET A 71 -3.75 -1.20 9.55
N THR A 72 -4.80 -1.87 10.00
CA THR A 72 -4.84 -2.53 11.32
C THR A 72 -3.76 -3.60 11.44
N SER A 73 -3.65 -4.52 10.47
CA SER A 73 -2.61 -5.56 10.46
C SER A 73 -1.20 -4.94 10.35
N TYR A 74 -1.04 -3.92 9.51
CA TYR A 74 0.23 -3.20 9.36
C TYR A 74 0.75 -2.65 10.70
N ILE A 75 -0.12 -2.00 11.50
CA ILE A 75 0.26 -1.45 12.82
C ILE A 75 0.65 -2.59 13.78
N VAL A 76 -0.09 -3.71 13.79
CA VAL A 76 0.25 -4.89 14.59
C VAL A 76 1.62 -5.44 14.19
N GLU A 77 1.87 -5.60 12.89
CA GLU A 77 3.14 -6.09 12.35
C GLU A 77 4.32 -5.15 12.67
N GLN A 78 4.12 -3.83 12.59
CA GLN A 78 5.13 -2.86 13.01
C GLN A 78 5.41 -2.96 14.53
N ALA A 79 4.39 -3.22 15.34
CA ALA A 79 4.56 -3.44 16.78
C ALA A 79 5.34 -4.74 17.08
N LEU A 80 5.08 -5.82 16.34
CA LEU A 80 5.84 -7.07 16.40
C LEU A 80 7.30 -6.84 15.95
N LYS A 81 7.51 -6.21 14.82
CA LYS A 81 8.83 -5.92 14.27
C LYS A 81 9.71 -5.05 15.18
N SER A 82 9.09 -4.10 15.87
CA SER A 82 9.78 -3.23 16.85
C SER A 82 9.96 -3.86 18.23
N GLY A 83 9.45 -5.07 18.46
CA GLY A 83 9.50 -5.74 19.77
C GLY A 83 8.54 -5.17 20.82
N ARG A 84 7.65 -4.25 20.47
CA ARG A 84 6.59 -3.75 21.37
C ARG A 84 5.53 -4.79 21.67
N LEU A 85 5.33 -5.74 20.76
CA LEU A 85 4.51 -6.92 20.93
C LEU A 85 5.33 -8.17 20.68
N LYS A 86 4.94 -9.27 21.31
CA LYS A 86 5.42 -10.61 20.99
C LYS A 86 4.28 -11.40 20.35
N PRO A 87 4.56 -12.34 19.45
CA PRO A 87 3.53 -13.16 18.81
C PRO A 87 2.62 -13.91 19.81
N THR A 88 3.16 -14.23 21.00
CA THR A 88 2.49 -14.99 22.06
C THR A 88 1.78 -14.12 23.10
N ASP A 89 1.91 -12.79 23.04
CA ASP A 89 1.26 -11.92 24.02
C ASP A 89 -0.26 -12.12 23.97
N PRO A 90 -0.93 -12.22 25.15
CA PRO A 90 -2.36 -12.42 25.20
C PRO A 90 -3.10 -11.10 24.92
N VAL A 91 -4.02 -11.12 23.98
CA VAL A 91 -4.93 -10.01 23.67
C VAL A 91 -6.30 -10.36 24.22
N HIS A 92 -6.82 -9.52 25.12
CA HIS A 92 -8.11 -9.72 25.78
C HIS A 92 -9.28 -9.33 24.86
N VAL A 93 -10.36 -10.08 24.91
CA VAL A 93 -11.61 -9.80 24.22
C VAL A 93 -12.59 -9.17 25.19
N SER A 94 -12.67 -7.83 25.13
CA SER A 94 -13.60 -7.04 25.92
C SER A 94 -15.04 -7.16 25.43
N GLU A 95 -15.99 -6.62 26.19
CA GLU A 95 -17.39 -6.53 25.73
C GLU A 95 -17.54 -5.67 24.46
N TYR A 96 -16.70 -4.65 24.30
CA TYR A 96 -16.66 -3.80 23.10
C TYR A 96 -16.17 -4.57 21.88
N ALA A 97 -15.11 -5.35 22.03
CA ALA A 97 -14.54 -6.14 20.95
C ALA A 97 -15.41 -7.34 20.58
N TRP A 98 -16.14 -7.88 21.58
CA TRP A 98 -16.88 -9.11 21.41
C TRP A 98 -17.92 -9.05 20.29
N CYS A 99 -17.82 -10.02 19.36
CA CYS A 99 -18.82 -10.21 18.31
C CYS A 99 -20.01 -11.03 18.87
N ARG A 100 -21.15 -10.36 19.00
CA ARG A 100 -22.38 -10.95 19.59
C ARG A 100 -23.06 -11.99 18.68
N GLY A 101 -22.40 -12.46 17.62
CA GLY A 101 -22.95 -13.47 16.72
C GLY A 101 -24.07 -12.96 15.79
N THR A 102 -24.16 -11.64 15.59
CA THR A 102 -25.05 -11.09 14.58
C THR A 102 -24.48 -11.32 13.20
N SER A 103 -25.30 -11.71 12.23
CA SER A 103 -24.88 -11.98 10.84
C SER A 103 -24.40 -10.74 10.07
N ALA A 104 -24.38 -9.58 10.73
CA ALA A 104 -24.05 -8.28 10.10
C ALA A 104 -22.53 -8.00 10.04
N GLU A 105 -21.71 -8.73 10.79
CA GLU A 105 -20.28 -8.50 10.90
C GLU A 105 -19.48 -9.77 10.62
N SER A 106 -18.31 -9.61 9.98
CA SER A 106 -17.33 -10.69 9.87
C SER A 106 -16.55 -10.81 11.19
N CYS A 107 -16.52 -11.98 11.79
CA CYS A 107 -15.97 -12.23 13.12
C CYS A 107 -15.08 -13.46 13.14
N MET A 108 -14.10 -13.46 14.03
CA MET A 108 -13.34 -14.64 14.41
C MET A 108 -14.11 -15.50 15.44
N TYR A 109 -15.20 -14.94 15.99
CA TYR A 109 -16.07 -15.56 17.01
C TYR A 109 -15.35 -15.89 18.32
N LEU A 110 -14.52 -14.97 18.76
CA LEU A 110 -13.81 -15.06 20.04
C LEU A 110 -14.81 -14.98 21.20
N PRO A 111 -14.70 -15.87 22.22
CA PRO A 111 -15.56 -15.78 23.40
C PRO A 111 -15.34 -14.49 24.19
N LEU A 112 -16.44 -13.95 24.75
CA LEU A 112 -16.35 -12.83 25.67
C LEU A 112 -15.41 -13.12 26.86
N ASN A 113 -14.61 -12.15 27.27
CA ASN A 113 -13.61 -12.25 28.34
C ASN A 113 -12.54 -13.32 28.13
N SER A 114 -12.43 -13.88 26.92
CA SER A 114 -11.31 -14.74 26.56
C SER A 114 -10.07 -13.94 26.15
N SER A 115 -8.99 -14.63 25.87
CA SER A 115 -7.80 -14.06 25.26
C SER A 115 -7.28 -14.99 24.18
N ALA A 116 -6.73 -14.41 23.11
CA ALA A 116 -5.98 -15.15 22.12
C ALA A 116 -4.61 -14.47 21.89
N SER A 117 -3.67 -15.21 21.32
CA SER A 117 -2.34 -14.64 21.06
C SER A 117 -2.40 -13.55 19.98
N VAL A 118 -1.45 -12.61 20.00
CA VAL A 118 -1.31 -11.56 18.95
C VAL A 118 -1.27 -12.22 17.57
N ILE A 119 -0.54 -13.31 17.39
CA ILE A 119 -0.44 -13.96 16.10
C ILE A 119 -1.76 -14.60 15.65
N ASP A 120 -2.57 -15.13 16.57
CA ASP A 120 -3.88 -15.67 16.22
C ASP A 120 -4.89 -14.56 15.94
N MET A 121 -4.82 -13.44 16.69
CA MET A 121 -5.59 -12.24 16.35
C MET A 121 -5.26 -11.74 14.94
N LEU A 122 -3.98 -11.66 14.59
CA LEU A 122 -3.54 -11.23 13.26
C LEU A 122 -4.06 -12.18 12.16
N ARG A 123 -4.00 -13.49 12.39
CA ARG A 123 -4.59 -14.49 11.49
C ARG A 123 -6.10 -14.31 11.35
N GLY A 124 -6.81 -14.07 12.45
CA GLY A 124 -8.24 -13.79 12.44
C GLY A 124 -8.60 -12.53 11.65
N ILE A 125 -7.79 -11.47 11.77
CA ILE A 125 -7.94 -10.24 10.99
C ILE A 125 -7.75 -10.50 9.49
N ILE A 126 -6.68 -11.20 9.10
CA ILE A 126 -6.30 -11.38 7.70
C ILE A 126 -7.19 -12.42 7.01
N ILE A 127 -7.39 -13.60 7.64
CA ILE A 127 -8.05 -14.73 7.00
C ILE A 127 -9.57 -14.60 7.08
N GLN A 128 -10.08 -14.26 8.29
CA GLN A 128 -11.52 -14.24 8.58
C GLN A 128 -12.11 -12.82 8.46
N SER A 129 -11.25 -11.80 8.30
CA SER A 129 -11.67 -10.40 8.37
C SER A 129 -12.36 -10.06 9.71
N GLY A 130 -11.89 -10.65 10.82
CA GLY A 130 -12.51 -10.59 12.15
C GLY A 130 -12.58 -9.17 12.70
N ASN A 131 -13.80 -8.66 12.91
CA ASN A 131 -14.02 -7.37 13.53
C ASN A 131 -13.70 -7.41 15.03
N ASP A 132 -14.05 -8.50 15.70
CA ASP A 132 -13.71 -8.76 17.10
C ASP A 132 -12.19 -8.74 17.33
N ALA A 133 -11.44 -9.47 16.52
CA ALA A 133 -9.98 -9.45 16.58
C ALA A 133 -9.41 -8.05 16.30
N SER A 134 -9.97 -7.31 15.33
CA SER A 134 -9.53 -5.95 14.98
C SER A 134 -9.77 -4.96 16.13
N LYS A 135 -10.95 -5.00 16.77
CA LYS A 135 -11.28 -4.18 17.94
C LYS A 135 -10.39 -4.55 19.14
N ALA A 136 -10.20 -5.86 19.40
CA ALA A 136 -9.38 -6.33 20.53
C ALA A 136 -7.91 -5.88 20.40
N VAL A 137 -7.30 -5.98 19.22
CA VAL A 137 -5.93 -5.46 19.03
C VAL A 137 -5.85 -3.95 19.09
N ALA A 138 -6.90 -3.24 18.65
CA ALA A 138 -6.98 -1.78 18.79
C ALA A 138 -6.99 -1.35 20.26
N GLU A 139 -7.82 -2.00 21.09
CA GLU A 139 -7.82 -1.75 22.53
C GLU A 139 -6.49 -2.14 23.19
N HIS A 140 -5.90 -3.27 22.78
CA HIS A 140 -4.63 -3.74 23.33
C HIS A 140 -3.46 -2.77 23.06
N LEU A 141 -3.39 -2.22 21.85
CA LEU A 141 -2.31 -1.33 21.42
C LEU A 141 -2.48 0.13 21.83
N ALA A 142 -3.72 0.60 21.92
CA ALA A 142 -4.02 2.03 22.14
C ALA A 142 -4.98 2.31 23.30
N GLY A 143 -5.44 1.27 23.99
CA GLY A 143 -6.40 1.39 25.12
C GLY A 143 -7.86 1.52 24.67
N ASN A 144 -8.14 2.05 23.49
CA ASN A 144 -9.47 2.13 22.89
C ASN A 144 -9.38 2.33 21.38
N GLU A 145 -10.48 2.07 20.65
CA GLU A 145 -10.51 2.18 19.19
C GLU A 145 -10.32 3.61 18.67
N PRO A 146 -10.87 4.69 19.26
CA PRO A 146 -10.58 6.06 18.82
C PRO A 146 -9.09 6.43 18.92
N ALA A 147 -8.39 6.02 19.97
CA ALA A 147 -6.95 6.22 20.08
C ALA A 147 -6.19 5.41 19.03
N PHE A 148 -6.65 4.20 18.73
CA PHE A 148 -6.09 3.39 17.64
C PHE A 148 -6.33 4.04 16.25
N ALA A 149 -7.50 4.60 16.01
CA ALA A 149 -7.77 5.37 14.78
C ALA A 149 -6.81 6.55 14.62
N THR A 150 -6.43 7.20 15.72
CA THR A 150 -5.38 8.23 15.72
C THR A 150 -4.03 7.66 15.28
N LEU A 151 -3.64 6.48 15.75
CA LEU A 151 -2.42 5.79 15.29
C LEU A 151 -2.51 5.45 13.80
N MET A 152 -3.67 4.95 13.31
CA MET A 152 -3.89 4.66 11.89
C MET A 152 -3.69 5.91 11.03
N ASN A 153 -4.23 7.05 11.44
CA ASN A 153 -4.10 8.30 10.70
C ASN A 153 -2.66 8.85 10.73
N ASN A 154 -1.94 8.71 11.83
CA ASN A 154 -0.53 9.08 11.92
C ASN A 154 0.32 8.22 10.96
N GLU A 155 0.06 6.91 10.90
CA GLU A 155 0.73 6.02 9.95
C GLU A 155 0.36 6.34 8.50
N ALA A 156 -0.91 6.61 8.23
CA ALA A 156 -1.36 7.05 6.90
C ALA A 156 -0.61 8.31 6.45
N GLN A 157 -0.47 9.29 7.32
CA GLN A 157 0.30 10.50 7.05
C GLN A 157 1.78 10.18 6.79
N ARG A 158 2.40 9.34 7.61
CA ARG A 158 3.80 8.92 7.46
C ARG A 158 4.06 8.20 6.14
N LEU A 159 3.10 7.40 5.68
CA LEU A 159 3.14 6.68 4.40
C LEU A 159 2.76 7.54 3.19
N GLY A 160 2.32 8.78 3.41
CA GLY A 160 1.90 9.67 2.33
C GLY A 160 0.51 9.37 1.77
N MET A 161 -0.36 8.71 2.52
CA MET A 161 -1.75 8.39 2.16
C MET A 161 -2.64 9.63 2.29
N LYS A 162 -2.61 10.49 1.30
CA LYS A 162 -3.21 11.84 1.36
C LYS A 162 -4.74 11.86 1.23
N ASN A 163 -5.32 10.79 0.70
CA ASN A 163 -6.75 10.67 0.39
C ASN A 163 -7.44 9.63 1.29
N SER A 164 -6.85 9.38 2.48
CA SER A 164 -7.35 8.39 3.42
C SER A 164 -7.52 8.98 4.81
N HIS A 165 -8.60 8.58 5.48
CA HIS A 165 -8.88 8.91 6.86
C HIS A 165 -9.60 7.74 7.53
N PHE A 166 -9.07 7.27 8.66
CA PHE A 166 -9.56 6.10 9.37
C PHE A 166 -10.29 6.52 10.66
N MET A 167 -11.49 5.98 10.88
CA MET A 167 -12.30 6.23 12.06
C MET A 167 -12.37 5.03 13.01
N ASN A 168 -12.08 3.83 12.50
CA ASN A 168 -12.11 2.59 13.27
C ASN A 168 -11.15 1.55 12.67
N ALA A 169 -10.91 0.47 13.43
CA ALA A 169 -9.99 -0.60 13.05
C ALA A 169 -10.59 -1.64 12.10
N THR A 170 -11.88 -1.60 11.86
CA THR A 170 -12.65 -2.67 11.20
C THR A 170 -13.04 -2.34 9.76
N GLY A 171 -13.28 -1.06 9.46
CA GLY A 171 -13.90 -0.60 8.23
C GLY A 171 -15.41 -0.58 8.26
N LEU A 172 -16.02 -0.69 9.45
CA LEU A 172 -17.45 -0.45 9.60
C LEU A 172 -17.83 0.96 9.17
N PRO A 173 -19.06 1.17 8.68
CA PRO A 173 -19.48 2.43 8.11
C PRO A 173 -19.33 3.62 9.05
N ASP A 174 -18.66 4.66 8.58
CA ASP A 174 -18.62 5.99 9.17
C ASP A 174 -18.48 7.00 8.02
N PRO A 175 -19.20 8.13 8.03
CA PRO A 175 -19.16 9.12 6.94
C PRO A 175 -17.76 9.68 6.66
N ALA A 176 -16.91 9.78 7.69
CA ALA A 176 -15.54 10.28 7.59
C ALA A 176 -14.52 9.18 7.26
N HIS A 177 -14.90 7.88 7.34
CA HIS A 177 -14.01 6.75 7.07
C HIS A 177 -13.83 6.54 5.57
N LYS A 178 -12.71 6.96 5.02
CA LYS A 178 -12.41 6.93 3.59
C LYS A 178 -10.99 6.46 3.31
N ALA A 179 -10.79 5.83 2.18
CA ALA A 179 -9.46 5.58 1.62
C ALA A 179 -9.53 5.60 0.09
N SER A 180 -8.43 5.97 -0.55
CA SER A 180 -8.30 5.88 -2.01
C SER A 180 -7.61 4.58 -2.42
N ALA A 181 -7.86 4.13 -3.65
CA ALA A 181 -7.21 2.93 -4.20
C ALA A 181 -5.69 3.11 -4.24
N ARG A 182 -5.20 4.30 -4.57
CA ARG A 182 -3.75 4.62 -4.58
C ARG A 182 -3.15 4.52 -3.18
N ASP A 183 -3.81 5.08 -2.17
CA ASP A 183 -3.30 5.02 -0.80
C ASP A 183 -3.25 3.59 -0.28
N LEU A 184 -4.28 2.78 -0.58
CA LEU A 184 -4.28 1.35 -0.21
C LEU A 184 -3.18 0.56 -0.93
N ALA A 185 -2.91 0.86 -2.21
CA ALA A 185 -1.79 0.25 -2.92
C ALA A 185 -0.43 0.68 -2.33
N THR A 186 -0.32 1.95 -1.91
CA THR A 186 0.86 2.45 -1.19
C THR A 186 1.05 1.69 0.13
N LEU A 187 -0.02 1.53 0.91
CA LEU A 187 0.02 0.75 2.16
C LEU A 187 0.44 -0.71 1.89
N ALA A 188 -0.14 -1.37 0.87
CA ALA A 188 0.18 -2.75 0.51
C ALA A 188 1.68 -2.95 0.23
N ARG A 189 2.35 -1.98 -0.41
CA ARG A 189 3.79 -2.03 -0.69
C ARG A 189 4.67 -1.88 0.55
N HIS A 190 4.14 -1.39 1.66
CA HIS A 190 4.86 -1.21 2.92
C HIS A 190 4.61 -2.36 3.92
N HIS A 191 3.71 -3.30 3.58
CA HIS A 191 3.60 -4.54 4.36
C HIS A 191 4.89 -5.34 4.27
N PRO A 192 5.33 -5.93 5.39
CA PRO A 192 6.56 -6.75 5.43
C PRO A 192 6.43 -8.04 4.62
#